data_67041884113c9760c00f5aa75e972351
#
_entry.id   67041884113c9760c00f5aa75e972351
#
_cell.length_a   1.000
_cell.length_b   1.000
_cell.length_c   1.000
_cell.angle_alpha   90.00
_cell.angle_beta   90.00
_cell.angle_gamma   90.00
#
_symmetry.space_group_name_H-M   'P 1'
#
loop_
_entity.id
_entity.type
_entity.pdbx_description
1 polymer ?
#
loop_
_entity_poly.entity_id
_entity_poly.type
_entity_poly.pdbx_seq_one_letter_code
_entity_poly.pdbx_strand_id
1 'polypeptide(L)'
;MSRYSADSFARYVGAQFLSVEKPQTQQRPAITISRQSGAGALTVASLVAQHLNRHYQGQPPSPWTVFDRNLAQRILEDHQLSTTMERYIPEDAKLPITDAFESVLGLHPSFWLMRQHTMETIRRLATQGNVILVGRGASTITAGLPHVTSIRLVAPFSDRVLNFANYHQLPQDKASRLVRETDERRRRYVRTYFGADTEDPTNYDLVINTGRSGFEQAARLIITLMLEKMAKLQAA
;
A
#
# COMPACT_ATOMS: atom_id res chain seq x y z
N MET A 1 6.66 4.40 -17.81
CA MET A 1 7.36 4.52 -16.52
C MET A 1 7.17 5.93 -16.00
N SER A 2 6.44 6.10 -14.92
CA SER A 2 6.12 7.44 -14.37
C SER A 2 7.38 8.07 -13.78
N ARG A 3 7.81 9.23 -14.34
CA ARG A 3 8.90 10.08 -13.82
C ARG A 3 8.65 10.60 -12.38
N TYR A 4 7.46 10.36 -11.82
CA TYR A 4 7.07 10.83 -10.48
C TYR A 4 7.57 9.99 -9.31
N SER A 5 8.04 8.73 -9.52
CA SER A 5 8.38 7.86 -8.41
C SER A 5 9.77 8.09 -7.81
N ALA A 6 10.80 8.31 -8.63
CA ALA A 6 12.17 8.43 -8.14
C ALA A 6 12.45 9.79 -7.46
N ASP A 7 11.96 10.89 -8.03
CA ASP A 7 12.16 12.25 -7.48
C ASP A 7 11.36 12.48 -6.18
N SER A 8 10.15 11.90 -6.08
CA SER A 8 9.34 12.00 -4.86
C SER A 8 9.95 11.16 -3.74
N PHE A 9 10.49 10.00 -4.08
CA PHE A 9 11.18 9.12 -3.16
C PHE A 9 12.48 9.75 -2.64
N ALA A 10 13.32 10.30 -3.52
CA ALA A 10 14.56 10.98 -3.14
C ALA A 10 14.29 12.19 -2.23
N ARG A 11 13.23 12.98 -2.52
CA ARG A 11 12.82 14.11 -1.66
C ARG A 11 12.27 13.65 -0.31
N TYR A 12 11.50 12.56 -0.27
CA TYR A 12 10.99 11.99 0.99
C TYR A 12 12.16 11.51 1.87
N VAL A 13 13.12 10.78 1.30
CA VAL A 13 14.30 10.30 2.01
C VAL A 13 15.19 11.48 2.44
N GLY A 14 15.43 12.46 1.57
CA GLY A 14 16.21 13.66 1.86
C GLY A 14 15.60 14.51 3.00
N ALA A 15 14.27 14.69 2.99
CA ALA A 15 13.57 15.40 4.05
C ALA A 15 13.65 14.68 5.42
N GLN A 16 13.80 13.35 5.41
CA GLN A 16 13.93 12.54 6.62
C GLN A 16 15.33 12.62 7.25
N PHE A 17 16.38 12.68 6.41
CA PHE A 17 17.76 12.85 6.90
C PHE A 17 18.03 14.26 7.45
N LEU A 18 17.27 15.27 7.00
CA LEU A 18 17.39 16.65 7.46
C LEU A 18 16.54 16.96 8.70
N SER A 19 15.67 16.05 9.12
CA SER A 19 14.77 16.23 10.28
C SER A 19 15.20 15.46 11.53
N VAL A 20 16.50 15.33 11.75
CA VAL A 20 17.00 14.90 13.06
C VAL A 20 16.75 16.03 14.07
N GLU A 21 15.94 15.70 15.11
CA GLU A 21 15.71 16.50 16.31
C GLU A 21 14.64 17.61 16.27
N LYS A 22 13.36 17.19 16.22
CA LYS A 22 12.33 17.80 17.09
C LYS A 22 11.29 16.71 17.40
N PRO A 23 10.86 16.52 18.65
CA PRO A 23 9.73 15.65 18.95
C PRO A 23 8.52 16.20 18.18
N GLN A 24 7.99 15.40 17.23
CA GLN A 24 6.81 15.80 16.45
C GLN A 24 5.61 15.75 17.39
N THR A 25 5.16 16.91 17.85
CA THR A 25 3.98 17.07 18.70
C THR A 25 2.67 16.77 17.99
N GLN A 26 2.68 16.52 16.68
CA GLN A 26 1.47 16.25 15.90
C GLN A 26 1.64 15.01 15.02
N GLN A 27 0.83 13.97 15.27
CA GLN A 27 0.76 12.78 14.44
C GLN A 27 0.34 13.14 13.01
N ARG A 28 1.14 12.75 12.03
CA ARG A 28 0.83 12.96 10.61
C ARG A 28 -0.02 11.83 10.07
N PRO A 29 -1.02 12.13 9.22
CA PRO A 29 -1.87 11.12 8.63
C PRO A 29 -1.10 10.18 7.70
N ALA A 30 -1.56 8.93 7.62
CA ALA A 30 -1.15 7.96 6.62
C ALA A 30 -2.37 7.27 6.02
N ILE A 31 -2.23 6.76 4.80
CA ILE A 31 -3.30 6.07 4.07
C ILE A 31 -2.80 4.68 3.67
N THR A 32 -3.60 3.67 3.86
CA THR A 32 -3.35 2.33 3.31
C THR A 32 -4.43 1.97 2.29
N ILE A 33 -4.03 1.38 1.17
CA ILE A 33 -4.93 0.97 0.10
C ILE A 33 -4.81 -0.53 -0.16
N SER A 34 -5.81 -1.28 0.26
CA SER A 34 -6.09 -2.64 -0.18
C SER A 34 -6.91 -2.60 -1.47
N ARG A 35 -6.81 -3.59 -2.34
CA ARG A 35 -7.47 -3.52 -3.65
C ARG A 35 -7.68 -4.88 -4.31
N GLN A 36 -8.69 -4.95 -5.13
CA GLN A 36 -8.81 -5.95 -6.19
C GLN A 36 -7.91 -5.57 -7.37
N SER A 37 -7.39 -6.56 -8.10
CA SER A 37 -6.55 -6.34 -9.28
C SER A 37 -7.35 -5.63 -10.38
N GLY A 38 -6.81 -4.57 -10.96
CA GLY A 38 -7.50 -3.74 -11.96
C GLY A 38 -8.47 -2.71 -11.38
N ALA A 39 -8.64 -2.60 -10.06
CA ALA A 39 -9.48 -1.57 -9.44
C ALA A 39 -8.83 -0.16 -9.38
N GLY A 40 -7.71 0.08 -10.03
CA GLY A 40 -7.11 1.39 -10.22
C GLY A 40 -6.36 1.97 -9.01
N ALA A 41 -5.89 1.13 -8.09
CA ALA A 41 -5.29 1.61 -6.84
C ALA A 41 -4.10 2.54 -7.02
N LEU A 42 -3.21 2.29 -7.98
CA LEU A 42 -2.06 3.17 -8.24
C LEU A 42 -2.49 4.53 -8.80
N THR A 43 -3.49 4.54 -9.67
CA THR A 43 -4.08 5.77 -10.21
C THR A 43 -4.71 6.58 -9.09
N VAL A 44 -5.54 5.95 -8.26
CA VAL A 44 -6.18 6.62 -7.11
C VAL A 44 -5.14 7.13 -6.12
N ALA A 45 -4.13 6.31 -5.76
CA ALA A 45 -3.05 6.72 -4.85
C ALA A 45 -2.28 7.93 -5.40
N SER A 46 -1.97 7.94 -6.71
CA SER A 46 -1.30 9.05 -7.37
C SER A 46 -2.15 10.32 -7.36
N LEU A 47 -3.46 10.21 -7.61
CA LEU A 47 -4.38 11.34 -7.54
C LEU A 47 -4.47 11.90 -6.11
N VAL A 48 -4.60 11.05 -5.10
CA VAL A 48 -4.58 11.46 -3.69
C VAL A 48 -3.29 12.22 -3.36
N ALA A 49 -2.13 11.66 -3.71
CA ALA A 49 -0.84 12.31 -3.46
C ALA A 49 -0.73 13.66 -4.19
N GLN A 50 -1.18 13.75 -5.44
CA GLN A 50 -1.19 15.00 -6.21
C GLN A 50 -2.08 16.07 -5.58
N HIS A 51 -3.31 15.71 -5.18
CA HIS A 51 -4.22 16.63 -4.52
C HIS A 51 -3.66 17.14 -3.20
N LEU A 52 -3.15 16.26 -2.36
CA LEU A 52 -2.58 16.63 -1.07
C LEU A 52 -1.33 17.50 -1.22
N ASN A 53 -0.46 17.20 -2.16
CA ASN A 53 0.74 17.98 -2.41
C ASN A 53 0.48 19.35 -3.05
N ARG A 54 -0.61 19.53 -3.81
CA ARG A 54 -1.00 20.85 -4.37
C ARG A 54 -1.55 21.81 -3.32
N HIS A 55 -2.29 21.32 -2.35
CA HIS A 55 -2.89 22.14 -1.29
C HIS A 55 -1.89 22.55 -0.20
N TYR A 56 -0.74 21.90 -0.16
CA TYR A 56 0.35 22.26 0.75
C TYR A 56 1.16 23.43 0.17
N GLN A 57 0.65 24.67 0.31
CA GLN A 57 1.36 25.89 -0.11
C GLN A 57 2.44 26.36 0.88
N GLY A 58 2.75 25.60 1.90
CA GLY A 58 3.88 25.83 2.79
C GLY A 58 4.89 24.70 2.59
N GLN A 59 6.17 24.90 2.90
CA GLN A 59 7.16 23.81 2.87
C GLN A 59 6.71 22.70 3.84
N PRO A 60 6.07 21.61 3.35
CA PRO A 60 5.79 20.50 4.24
C PRO A 60 7.12 19.86 4.59
N PRO A 61 7.31 19.38 5.80
CA PRO A 61 8.53 18.67 6.18
C PRO A 61 8.75 17.41 5.32
N SER A 62 7.72 16.88 4.66
CA SER A 62 7.84 15.81 3.65
C SER A 62 6.59 15.76 2.76
N PRO A 63 6.73 15.66 1.42
CA PRO A 63 5.60 15.51 0.51
C PRO A 63 4.93 14.15 0.70
N TRP A 64 3.64 14.06 0.35
CA TRP A 64 2.93 12.78 0.29
C TRP A 64 3.56 11.87 -0.76
N THR A 65 3.94 10.67 -0.33
CA THR A 65 4.65 9.70 -1.16
C THR A 65 3.87 8.38 -1.23
N VAL A 66 3.77 7.84 -2.45
CA VAL A 66 3.13 6.54 -2.70
C VAL A 66 4.18 5.44 -2.67
N PHE A 67 3.95 4.45 -1.83
CA PHE A 67 4.73 3.22 -1.76
C PHE A 67 3.89 2.04 -2.26
N ASP A 68 4.32 1.43 -3.37
CA ASP A 68 3.71 0.24 -3.97
C ASP A 68 4.77 -0.87 -4.14
N ARG A 69 5.24 -1.10 -5.37
CA ARG A 69 6.33 -2.05 -5.67
C ARG A 69 7.63 -1.65 -4.98
N ASN A 70 7.90 -0.36 -4.90
CA ASN A 70 9.10 0.19 -4.24
C ASN A 70 9.11 -0.08 -2.74
N LEU A 71 7.98 -0.45 -2.14
CA LEU A 71 7.93 -0.84 -0.74
C LEU A 71 8.79 -2.07 -0.46
N ALA A 72 8.84 -3.05 -1.38
CA ALA A 72 9.71 -4.20 -1.25
C ALA A 72 11.18 -3.78 -1.26
N GLN A 73 11.58 -2.95 -2.22
CA GLN A 73 12.93 -2.41 -2.29
C GLN A 73 13.29 -1.63 -1.02
N ARG A 74 12.36 -0.80 -0.51
CA ARG A 74 12.57 -0.06 0.73
C ARG A 74 12.80 -0.97 1.93
N ILE A 75 12.05 -2.06 2.03
CA ILE A 75 12.23 -3.06 3.10
C ILE A 75 13.65 -3.66 3.03
N LEU A 76 14.12 -3.99 1.83
CA LEU A 76 15.46 -4.53 1.65
C LEU A 76 16.56 -3.52 2.05
N GLU A 77 16.42 -2.26 1.65
CA GLU A 77 17.35 -1.18 1.98
C GLU A 77 17.39 -0.90 3.48
N ASP A 78 16.23 -0.79 4.13
CA ASP A 78 16.11 -0.50 5.56
C ASP A 78 16.80 -1.53 6.45
N HIS A 79 16.80 -2.78 6.02
CA HIS A 79 17.38 -3.90 6.77
C HIS A 79 18.70 -4.40 6.19
N GLN A 80 19.32 -3.64 5.26
CA GLN A 80 20.58 -3.98 4.61
C GLN A 80 20.59 -5.40 4.00
N LEU A 81 19.45 -5.82 3.45
CA LEU A 81 19.27 -7.16 2.90
C LEU A 81 19.63 -7.20 1.42
N SER A 82 20.09 -8.37 0.98
CA SER A 82 20.40 -8.60 -0.43
C SER A 82 19.14 -8.51 -1.31
N THR A 83 19.28 -7.92 -2.50
CA THR A 83 18.21 -7.85 -3.51
C THR A 83 17.70 -9.23 -3.93
N THR A 84 18.51 -10.30 -3.77
CA THR A 84 18.06 -11.68 -3.99
C THR A 84 16.92 -12.11 -3.05
N MET A 85 16.75 -11.42 -1.93
CA MET A 85 15.66 -11.67 -0.99
C MET A 85 14.34 -11.01 -1.40
N GLU A 86 14.32 -10.18 -2.45
CA GLU A 86 13.10 -9.57 -2.99
C GLU A 86 12.03 -10.63 -3.34
N ARG A 87 12.44 -11.83 -3.75
CA ARG A 87 11.55 -12.97 -4.00
C ARG A 87 10.71 -13.41 -2.77
N TYR A 88 11.15 -13.09 -1.55
CA TYR A 88 10.44 -13.40 -0.30
C TYR A 88 9.48 -12.30 0.18
N ILE A 89 9.49 -11.13 -0.50
CA ILE A 89 8.59 -10.02 -0.19
C ILE A 89 7.44 -9.88 -1.22
N PRO A 90 7.23 -10.78 -2.18
CA PRO A 90 6.31 -10.52 -3.26
C PRO A 90 4.85 -10.60 -2.80
N GLU A 91 4.07 -9.62 -3.21
CA GLU A 91 2.62 -9.70 -3.19
C GLU A 91 2.08 -10.61 -4.31
N ASP A 92 2.85 -10.74 -5.41
CA ASP A 92 2.46 -11.39 -6.66
C ASP A 92 3.36 -12.59 -7.03
N ALA A 93 4.32 -13.00 -6.21
CA ALA A 93 5.20 -14.10 -6.56
C ALA A 93 4.51 -15.45 -6.52
N LYS A 94 4.85 -16.28 -7.49
CA LYS A 94 4.63 -17.72 -7.42
C LYS A 94 5.60 -18.28 -6.39
N LEU A 95 5.19 -18.35 -5.14
CA LEU A 95 5.91 -19.22 -4.21
C LEU A 95 5.72 -20.65 -4.73
N PRO A 96 6.78 -21.41 -4.98
CA PRO A 96 6.66 -22.84 -5.17
C PRO A 96 5.86 -23.42 -3.99
N ILE A 97 4.97 -24.36 -4.27
CA ILE A 97 4.14 -25.00 -3.22
C ILE A 97 5.04 -25.62 -2.13
N THR A 98 6.24 -26.07 -2.51
CA THR A 98 7.30 -26.55 -1.61
C THR A 98 7.78 -25.50 -0.63
N ASP A 99 8.05 -24.25 -1.06
CA ASP A 99 8.53 -23.18 -0.16
C ASP A 99 7.45 -22.74 0.83
N ALA A 100 6.18 -22.76 0.41
CA ALA A 100 5.06 -22.47 1.29
C ALA A 100 4.87 -23.56 2.37
N PHE A 101 5.10 -24.81 2.01
CA PHE A 101 4.97 -25.95 2.92
C PHE A 101 6.14 -26.01 3.93
N GLU A 102 7.36 -25.81 3.47
CA GLU A 102 8.55 -25.72 4.31
C GLU A 102 8.52 -24.49 5.23
N SER A 103 7.97 -23.38 4.75
CA SER A 103 7.76 -22.15 5.52
C SER A 103 6.75 -22.34 6.67
N VAL A 104 5.66 -23.08 6.43
CA VAL A 104 4.65 -23.43 7.45
C VAL A 104 5.24 -24.35 8.52
N LEU A 105 6.21 -25.20 8.17
CA LEU A 105 6.90 -26.09 9.10
C LEU A 105 8.08 -25.44 9.84
N GLY A 106 8.32 -24.13 9.64
CA GLY A 106 9.38 -23.41 10.35
C GLY A 106 10.80 -23.72 9.89
N LEU A 107 10.97 -24.34 8.71
CA LEU A 107 12.24 -24.81 8.18
C LEU A 107 13.06 -23.71 7.47
N HIS A 108 12.45 -22.52 7.21
CA HIS A 108 13.15 -21.36 6.65
C HIS A 108 13.11 -20.13 7.57
N PRO A 109 14.15 -19.92 8.38
CA PRO A 109 14.30 -18.75 9.24
C PRO A 109 14.15 -17.41 8.50
N SER A 110 14.54 -17.36 7.23
CA SER A 110 14.48 -16.17 6.37
C SER A 110 13.07 -15.65 6.15
N PHE A 111 12.04 -16.51 6.14
CA PHE A 111 10.66 -16.13 5.89
C PHE A 111 10.03 -15.34 7.06
N TRP A 112 10.19 -15.82 8.29
CA TRP A 112 9.73 -15.11 9.49
C TRP A 112 10.43 -13.77 9.66
N LEU A 113 11.71 -13.73 9.37
CA LEU A 113 12.52 -12.52 9.40
C LEU A 113 12.00 -11.49 8.39
N MET A 114 11.74 -11.91 7.14
CA MET A 114 11.19 -11.03 6.11
C MET A 114 9.81 -10.49 6.45
N ARG A 115 8.93 -11.31 7.05
CA ARG A 115 7.63 -10.85 7.55
C ARG A 115 7.80 -9.79 8.63
N GLN A 116 8.69 -10.03 9.58
CA GLN A 116 8.96 -9.07 10.67
C GLN A 116 9.50 -7.75 10.11
N HIS A 117 10.49 -7.79 9.22
CA HIS A 117 11.04 -6.60 8.56
C HIS A 117 9.97 -5.85 7.76
N THR A 118 9.11 -6.57 7.04
CA THR A 118 7.97 -5.97 6.31
C THR A 118 7.03 -5.24 7.25
N MET A 119 6.66 -5.86 8.37
CA MET A 119 5.78 -5.26 9.37
C MET A 119 6.42 -4.02 10.01
N GLU A 120 7.69 -4.10 10.35
CA GLU A 120 8.45 -3.01 10.96
C GLU A 120 8.55 -1.81 10.02
N THR A 121 8.98 -2.01 8.77
CA THR A 121 9.08 -0.93 7.78
C THR A 121 7.72 -0.29 7.50
N ILE A 122 6.65 -1.09 7.31
CA ILE A 122 5.30 -0.55 7.08
C ILE A 122 4.82 0.26 8.28
N ARG A 123 4.99 -0.23 9.50
CA ARG A 123 4.63 0.52 10.71
C ARG A 123 5.44 1.80 10.86
N ARG A 124 6.74 1.75 10.63
CA ARG A 124 7.61 2.92 10.67
C ARG A 124 7.17 3.98 9.67
N LEU A 125 6.94 3.62 8.41
CA LEU A 125 6.47 4.53 7.38
C LEU A 125 5.10 5.14 7.74
N ALA A 126 4.15 4.32 8.23
CA ALA A 126 2.85 4.81 8.67
C ALA A 126 2.96 5.78 9.85
N THR A 127 3.83 5.51 10.82
CA THR A 127 4.07 6.40 11.98
C THR A 127 4.72 7.71 11.56
N GLN A 128 5.62 7.70 10.58
CA GLN A 128 6.21 8.91 10.01
C GLN A 128 5.18 9.80 9.31
N GLY A 129 4.13 9.18 8.74
CA GLY A 129 3.02 9.86 8.08
C GLY A 129 3.36 10.42 6.70
N ASN A 130 2.38 11.10 6.10
CA ASN A 130 2.41 11.61 4.72
C ASN A 130 2.74 10.52 3.69
N VAL A 131 2.27 9.31 3.93
CA VAL A 131 2.50 8.14 3.07
C VAL A 131 1.19 7.49 2.62
N ILE A 132 1.21 6.95 1.42
CA ILE A 132 0.15 6.10 0.89
C ILE A 132 0.77 4.73 0.61
N LEU A 133 0.42 3.74 1.43
CA LEU A 133 0.95 2.39 1.35
C LEU A 133 -0.02 1.51 0.58
N VAL A 134 0.40 0.97 -0.56
CA VAL A 134 -0.47 0.17 -1.43
C VAL A 134 -0.12 -1.31 -1.31
N GLY A 135 -0.99 -2.08 -0.65
CA GLY A 135 -0.88 -3.55 -0.53
C GLY A 135 0.00 -4.05 0.59
N ARG A 136 0.58 -5.24 0.41
CA ARG A 136 1.51 -5.90 1.34
C ARG A 136 0.97 -6.12 2.76
N GLY A 137 -0.34 -6.21 2.91
CA GLY A 137 -0.97 -6.32 4.22
C GLY A 137 -0.94 -5.02 5.04
N ALA A 138 -0.62 -3.86 4.42
CA ALA A 138 -0.46 -2.61 5.14
C ALA A 138 -1.68 -2.26 5.99
N SER A 139 -2.90 -2.43 5.47
CA SER A 139 -4.14 -2.19 6.23
C SER A 139 -4.22 -3.02 7.52
N THR A 140 -3.86 -4.30 7.44
CA THR A 140 -3.85 -5.19 8.61
C THR A 140 -2.71 -4.86 9.58
N ILE A 141 -1.52 -4.57 9.05
CA ILE A 141 -0.34 -4.25 9.86
C ILE A 141 -0.54 -2.96 10.67
N THR A 142 -1.29 -2.00 10.11
CA THR A 142 -1.51 -0.67 10.72
C THR A 142 -2.88 -0.51 11.40
N ALA A 143 -3.67 -1.57 11.52
CA ALA A 143 -5.05 -1.53 12.05
C ALA A 143 -5.18 -0.88 13.46
N GLY A 144 -4.11 -0.91 14.27
CA GLY A 144 -4.09 -0.26 15.59
C GLY A 144 -3.62 1.20 15.61
N LEU A 145 -3.35 1.81 14.46
CA LEU A 145 -2.83 3.17 14.38
C LEU A 145 -3.97 4.17 14.04
N PRO A 146 -4.39 5.02 15.01
CA PRO A 146 -5.59 5.85 14.84
C PRO A 146 -5.45 6.90 13.72
N HIS A 147 -4.24 7.36 13.41
CA HIS A 147 -3.95 8.33 12.34
C HIS A 147 -3.86 7.72 10.94
N VAL A 148 -4.04 6.39 10.83
CA VAL A 148 -4.02 5.69 9.53
C VAL A 148 -5.44 5.51 9.02
N THR A 149 -5.69 5.93 7.77
CA THR A 149 -6.96 5.71 7.09
C THR A 149 -6.84 4.50 6.18
N SER A 150 -7.62 3.45 6.46
CA SER A 150 -7.59 2.17 5.76
C SER A 150 -8.68 2.10 4.69
N ILE A 151 -8.29 1.91 3.43
CA ILE A 151 -9.17 1.93 2.26
C ILE A 151 -9.13 0.58 1.53
N ARG A 152 -10.31 0.14 1.04
CA ARG A 152 -10.40 -0.96 0.08
C ARG A 152 -11.00 -0.47 -1.24
N LEU A 153 -10.32 -0.77 -2.36
CA LEU A 153 -10.84 -0.49 -3.69
C LEU A 153 -11.32 -1.78 -4.36
N VAL A 154 -12.56 -1.75 -4.83
CA VAL A 154 -13.21 -2.83 -5.56
C VAL A 154 -13.76 -2.28 -6.87
N ALA A 155 -14.03 -3.17 -7.85
CA ALA A 155 -14.75 -2.82 -9.06
C ALA A 155 -15.38 -4.08 -9.70
N PRO A 156 -16.39 -3.93 -10.60
CA PRO A 156 -16.91 -5.03 -11.40
C PRO A 156 -15.78 -5.76 -12.14
N PHE A 157 -15.88 -7.07 -12.26
CA PHE A 157 -14.82 -7.87 -12.85
C PHE A 157 -14.47 -7.46 -14.28
N SER A 158 -15.49 -7.15 -15.11
CA SER A 158 -15.30 -6.64 -16.49
C SER A 158 -14.43 -5.39 -16.54
N ASP A 159 -14.70 -4.41 -15.65
CA ASP A 159 -13.99 -3.14 -15.60
C ASP A 159 -12.54 -3.36 -15.16
N ARG A 160 -12.34 -4.25 -14.19
CA ARG A 160 -11.01 -4.63 -13.70
C ARG A 160 -10.17 -5.31 -14.79
N VAL A 161 -10.78 -6.20 -15.57
CA VAL A 161 -10.11 -6.85 -16.70
C VAL A 161 -9.72 -5.83 -17.77
N LEU A 162 -10.62 -4.92 -18.12
CA LEU A 162 -10.35 -3.85 -19.09
C LEU A 162 -9.23 -2.92 -18.62
N ASN A 163 -9.29 -2.45 -17.38
CA ASN A 163 -8.27 -1.58 -16.78
C ASN A 163 -6.91 -2.28 -16.74
N PHE A 164 -6.89 -3.56 -16.36
CA PHE A 164 -5.66 -4.35 -16.29
C PHE A 164 -5.06 -4.60 -17.68
N ALA A 165 -5.91 -4.93 -18.66
CA ALA A 165 -5.51 -5.15 -20.05
C ALA A 165 -4.88 -3.89 -20.63
N ASN A 166 -5.52 -2.73 -20.46
CA ASN A 166 -5.03 -1.43 -20.94
C ASN A 166 -3.71 -1.02 -20.27
N TYR A 167 -3.61 -1.19 -18.94
CA TYR A 167 -2.41 -0.81 -18.19
C TYR A 167 -1.19 -1.66 -18.57
N HIS A 168 -1.40 -2.96 -18.79
CA HIS A 168 -0.32 -3.91 -19.11
C HIS A 168 -0.16 -4.17 -20.61
N GLN A 169 -1.00 -3.55 -21.46
CA GLN A 169 -1.02 -3.76 -22.92
C GLN A 169 -1.19 -5.26 -23.29
N LEU A 170 -2.15 -5.92 -22.65
CA LEU A 170 -2.43 -7.33 -22.82
C LEU A 170 -3.79 -7.58 -23.46
N PRO A 171 -3.97 -8.71 -24.20
CA PRO A 171 -5.28 -9.18 -24.59
C PRO A 171 -6.20 -9.45 -23.40
N GLN A 172 -7.51 -9.21 -23.55
CA GLN A 172 -8.47 -9.31 -22.45
C GLN A 172 -8.58 -10.72 -21.84
N ASP A 173 -8.47 -11.77 -22.67
CA ASP A 173 -8.47 -13.16 -22.19
C ASP A 173 -7.30 -13.45 -21.24
N LYS A 174 -6.11 -12.98 -21.60
CA LYS A 174 -4.92 -13.08 -20.75
C LYS A 174 -5.06 -12.22 -19.48
N ALA A 175 -5.57 -11.00 -19.63
CA ALA A 175 -5.83 -10.11 -18.50
C ALA A 175 -6.82 -10.72 -17.51
N SER A 176 -7.92 -11.33 -18.01
CA SER A 176 -8.94 -12.00 -17.20
C SER A 176 -8.35 -13.10 -16.30
N ARG A 177 -7.48 -13.93 -16.84
CA ARG A 177 -6.78 -14.97 -16.05
C ARG A 177 -5.87 -14.36 -15.00
N LEU A 178 -5.02 -13.39 -15.39
CA LEU A 178 -4.07 -12.76 -14.49
C LEU A 178 -4.73 -11.97 -13.35
N VAL A 179 -5.87 -11.33 -13.62
CA VAL A 179 -6.67 -10.63 -12.58
C VAL A 179 -7.14 -11.63 -11.53
N ARG A 180 -7.73 -12.78 -11.92
CA ARG A 180 -8.17 -13.82 -10.97
C ARG A 180 -7.02 -14.40 -10.15
N GLU A 181 -5.93 -14.78 -10.83
CA GLU A 181 -4.75 -15.36 -10.20
C GLU A 181 -4.11 -14.36 -9.21
N THR A 182 -4.03 -13.08 -9.57
CA THR A 182 -3.45 -12.05 -8.71
C THR A 182 -4.31 -11.80 -7.48
N ASP A 183 -5.63 -11.74 -7.63
CA ASP A 183 -6.54 -11.56 -6.49
C ASP A 183 -6.46 -12.75 -5.53
N GLU A 184 -6.42 -13.98 -6.06
CA GLU A 184 -6.29 -15.18 -5.24
C GLU A 184 -4.95 -15.25 -4.50
N ARG A 185 -3.84 -14.89 -5.17
CA ARG A 185 -2.52 -14.81 -4.51
C ARG A 185 -2.52 -13.79 -3.38
N ARG A 186 -3.10 -12.59 -3.60
CA ARG A 186 -3.19 -11.52 -2.58
C ARG A 186 -4.04 -11.95 -1.39
N ARG A 187 -5.19 -12.58 -1.64
CA ARG A 187 -6.05 -13.12 -0.58
C ARG A 187 -5.28 -14.14 0.25
N ARG A 188 -4.66 -15.12 -0.40
CA ARG A 188 -3.85 -16.15 0.26
C ARG A 188 -2.71 -15.54 1.06
N TYR A 189 -1.98 -14.58 0.49
CA TYR A 189 -0.91 -13.87 1.18
C TYR A 189 -1.40 -13.25 2.50
N VAL A 190 -2.43 -12.43 2.46
CA VAL A 190 -2.94 -11.76 3.66
C VAL A 190 -3.48 -12.77 4.68
N ARG A 191 -4.20 -13.78 4.23
CA ARG A 191 -4.74 -14.83 5.10
C ARG A 191 -3.64 -15.64 5.80
N THR A 192 -2.63 -16.08 5.03
CA THR A 192 -1.54 -16.91 5.56
C THR A 192 -0.65 -16.11 6.52
N TYR A 193 -0.33 -14.87 6.18
CA TYR A 193 0.69 -14.12 6.92
C TYR A 193 0.15 -13.23 8.02
N PHE A 194 -1.09 -12.81 7.91
CA PHE A 194 -1.71 -11.88 8.86
C PHE A 194 -3.02 -12.39 9.47
N GLY A 195 -3.51 -13.57 9.05
CA GLY A 195 -4.75 -14.16 9.56
C GLY A 195 -6.01 -13.35 9.22
N ALA A 196 -5.93 -12.41 8.25
CA ALA A 196 -7.01 -11.50 7.92
C ALA A 196 -7.67 -11.87 6.58
N ASP A 197 -8.98 -11.59 6.47
CA ASP A 197 -9.71 -11.68 5.20
C ASP A 197 -9.74 -10.30 4.53
N THR A 198 -9.22 -10.24 3.31
CA THR A 198 -9.24 -9.01 2.51
C THR A 198 -10.63 -8.63 2.01
N GLU A 199 -11.59 -9.55 2.01
CA GLU A 199 -12.96 -9.29 1.55
C GLU A 199 -13.87 -8.80 2.69
N ASP A 200 -13.46 -8.94 3.95
CA ASP A 200 -14.21 -8.43 5.10
C ASP A 200 -14.15 -6.89 5.14
N PRO A 201 -15.29 -6.18 4.89
CA PRO A 201 -15.33 -4.72 4.87
C PRO A 201 -15.03 -4.09 6.23
N THR A 202 -15.18 -4.82 7.32
CA THR A 202 -14.94 -4.29 8.69
C THR A 202 -13.46 -4.03 8.96
N ASN A 203 -12.56 -4.53 8.12
CA ASN A 203 -11.12 -4.26 8.17
C ASN A 203 -10.72 -2.89 7.58
N TYR A 204 -11.68 -2.10 7.09
CA TYR A 204 -11.42 -0.85 6.38
C TYR A 204 -12.29 0.28 6.89
N ASP A 205 -11.76 1.49 6.91
CA ASP A 205 -12.54 2.70 7.21
C ASP A 205 -13.52 3.01 6.04
N LEU A 206 -13.16 2.64 4.80
CA LEU A 206 -13.99 2.88 3.62
C LEU A 206 -13.71 1.85 2.51
N VAL A 207 -14.78 1.31 1.94
CA VAL A 207 -14.73 0.46 0.73
C VAL A 207 -15.34 1.24 -0.44
N ILE A 208 -14.57 1.41 -1.52
CA ILE A 208 -15.00 2.21 -2.68
C ILE A 208 -15.08 1.33 -3.92
N ASN A 209 -16.23 1.35 -4.61
CA ASN A 209 -16.39 0.75 -5.92
C ASN A 209 -15.96 1.76 -7.01
N THR A 210 -14.73 1.62 -7.48
CA THR A 210 -14.14 2.54 -8.47
C THR A 210 -14.77 2.42 -9.86
N GLY A 211 -15.44 1.32 -10.16
CA GLY A 211 -16.23 1.18 -11.40
C GLY A 211 -17.48 2.05 -11.38
N ARG A 212 -17.99 2.42 -10.19
CA ARG A 212 -19.15 3.32 -10.05
C ARG A 212 -18.74 4.77 -9.78
N SER A 213 -17.78 4.99 -8.90
CA SER A 213 -17.35 6.35 -8.54
C SER A 213 -16.37 6.97 -9.52
N GLY A 214 -15.62 6.17 -10.27
CA GLY A 214 -14.43 6.62 -10.97
C GLY A 214 -13.26 6.93 -10.02
N PHE A 215 -12.07 7.12 -10.57
CA PHE A 215 -10.85 7.26 -9.78
C PHE A 215 -10.71 8.62 -9.10
N GLU A 216 -11.16 9.69 -9.77
CA GLU A 216 -11.10 11.06 -9.24
C GLU A 216 -12.01 11.26 -8.04
N GLN A 217 -13.23 10.74 -8.11
CA GLN A 217 -14.15 10.80 -6.98
C GLN A 217 -13.67 9.91 -5.82
N ALA A 218 -13.13 8.73 -6.12
CA ALA A 218 -12.52 7.87 -5.12
C ALA A 218 -11.40 8.60 -4.36
N ALA A 219 -10.53 9.31 -5.08
CA ALA A 219 -9.44 10.09 -4.46
C ALA A 219 -9.99 11.18 -3.53
N ARG A 220 -11.03 11.94 -3.96
CA ARG A 220 -11.66 12.97 -3.10
C ARG A 220 -12.27 12.38 -1.84
N LEU A 221 -13.00 11.27 -1.95
CA LEU A 221 -13.61 10.59 -0.78
C LEU A 221 -12.54 10.15 0.24
N ILE A 222 -11.43 9.60 -0.24
CA ILE A 222 -10.31 9.20 0.62
C ILE A 222 -9.73 10.39 1.38
N ILE A 223 -9.50 11.50 0.68
CA ILE A 223 -8.95 12.72 1.27
C ILE A 223 -9.91 13.28 2.33
N THR A 224 -11.20 13.39 2.02
CA THR A 224 -12.22 13.88 2.96
C THR A 224 -12.25 13.04 4.22
N LEU A 225 -12.33 11.71 4.09
CA LEU A 225 -12.36 10.81 5.24
C LEU A 225 -11.10 10.94 6.11
N MET A 226 -9.92 11.00 5.47
CA MET A 226 -8.63 11.16 6.17
C MET A 226 -8.59 12.48 6.95
N LEU A 227 -9.01 13.59 6.35
CA LEU A 227 -9.05 14.89 7.02
C LEU A 227 -10.03 14.92 8.21
N GLU A 228 -11.23 14.36 8.06
CA GLU A 228 -12.22 14.27 9.14
C GLU A 228 -11.72 13.38 10.29
N LYS A 229 -11.06 12.26 9.96
CA LYS A 229 -10.47 11.38 10.97
C LYS A 229 -9.39 12.09 11.76
N MET A 230 -8.51 12.85 11.10
CA MET A 230 -7.47 13.63 11.76
C MET A 230 -8.05 14.76 12.61
N ALA A 231 -9.08 15.46 12.16
CA ALA A 231 -9.74 16.48 12.94
C ALA A 231 -10.34 15.94 14.25
N LYS A 232 -10.96 14.75 14.21
CA LYS A 232 -11.47 14.06 15.40
C LYS A 232 -10.36 13.69 16.39
N LEU A 233 -9.21 13.23 15.88
CA LEU A 233 -8.05 12.87 16.73
C LEU A 233 -7.41 14.08 17.40
N GLN A 234 -7.48 15.25 16.79
CA GLN A 234 -6.94 16.49 17.36
C GLN A 234 -7.90 17.11 18.40
N ALA A 235 -9.18 16.75 18.35
CA ALA A 235 -10.22 17.25 19.28
C ALA A 235 -10.38 16.35 20.52
N ALA A 236 -9.78 15.17 20.53
CA ALA A 236 -9.86 14.19 21.63
C ALA A 236 -8.67 14.29 22.58
#